data_5f4f4c59d5a609db2f1eda9a53cd6f1d
#
_entry.id   5f4f4c59d5a609db2f1eda9a53cd6f1d
#
_cell.length_a   1.000
_cell.length_b   1.000
_cell.length_c   1.000
_cell.angle_alpha   90.00
_cell.angle_beta   90.00
_cell.angle_gamma   90.00
#
_symmetry.space_group_name_H-M   'P 1'
#
loop_
_entity.id
_entity.type
_entity.pdbx_description
1 polymer ?
#
loop_
_entity_poly.entity_id
_entity_poly.type
_entity_poly.pdbx_seq_one_letter_code
_entity_poly.pdbx_strand_id
1 'polypeptide(L)'
;GITSIATMREIYSGQAAVALMDFPFVIIFLALVAYIGGPLVFIPILVWGIAGIGVWQIGKKLSVATRELAISDDERTRLLILVLSGLTTAKSLALESRITYAYKKINYQRLAQQNEVDWLSSKLQEWIQGASQATTLALVLIGCFEVLNGDLTTGGLAACSILAGRAVAPLSAIGSLKAKFVTAQSAMQDVNEIIASPPESLNGTQVYHQKLPSGPIEFEQVSAQQTGAKLKHINLTIPAGSLVTVTSNPLTHASLLLSTVGGYHQVSEGTIKIDSIPLTEHDPLEYRQSISYVPPWATLFAGSILDNLTLFRHEREAYAMVLADKLGLSATIAQLPAGYQTLVGNNDNQMLNQGAIKLITIVRALAQSPSILLLDEPMVSLDADSQQRLLALLLELKNHITLIVASYFTEITAISDYRIHISSQGDATMSSNGEL
;
A
#
# COMPACT_ATOMS: atom_id res chain seq x y z
N GLY A 1 6.53 0.01 -0.15
CA GLY A 1 6.84 -0.07 -1.60
C GLY A 1 7.71 1.06 -2.11
N ILE A 2 7.35 2.35 -1.95
CA ILE A 2 8.12 3.50 -2.49
C ILE A 2 9.48 3.65 -1.79
N THR A 3 9.54 3.48 -0.48
CA THR A 3 10.78 3.51 0.30
C THR A 3 11.71 2.36 -0.07
N SER A 4 11.17 1.19 -0.41
CA SER A 4 11.93 0.02 -0.85
C SER A 4 12.66 0.27 -2.18
N ILE A 5 12.03 0.99 -3.11
CA ILE A 5 12.64 1.38 -4.40
C ILE A 5 13.81 2.35 -4.18
N ALA A 6 13.66 3.33 -3.27
CA ALA A 6 14.74 4.26 -2.95
C ALA A 6 15.96 3.54 -2.35
N THR A 7 15.74 2.58 -1.45
CA THR A 7 16.80 1.75 -0.86
C THR A 7 17.51 0.90 -1.92
N MET A 8 16.75 0.30 -2.85
CA MET A 8 17.35 -0.44 -3.97
C MET A 8 18.22 0.46 -4.85
N ARG A 9 17.73 1.63 -5.22
CA ARG A 9 18.48 2.59 -6.02
C ARG A 9 19.82 2.98 -5.36
N GLU A 10 19.81 3.26 -4.05
CA GLU A 10 21.02 3.61 -3.30
C GLU A 10 22.07 2.49 -3.33
N ILE A 11 21.62 1.24 -3.22
CA ILE A 11 22.53 0.08 -3.21
C ILE A 11 23.09 -0.17 -4.60
N TYR A 12 22.26 -0.20 -5.65
CA TYR A 12 22.71 -0.54 -7.01
C TYR A 12 23.46 0.58 -7.73
N SER A 13 23.18 1.85 -7.44
CA SER A 13 23.83 2.99 -8.11
C SER A 13 25.00 3.61 -7.34
N GLY A 14 25.18 3.26 -6.06
CA GLY A 14 26.13 3.89 -5.17
C GLY A 14 27.30 2.97 -4.79
N GLN A 15 27.31 2.55 -3.52
CA GLN A 15 28.46 1.85 -2.91
C GLN A 15 28.74 0.48 -3.51
N ALA A 16 27.73 -0.23 -4.05
CA ALA A 16 27.95 -1.54 -4.68
C ALA A 16 28.73 -1.41 -5.99
N ALA A 17 28.43 -0.40 -6.79
CA ALA A 17 29.14 -0.14 -8.04
C ALA A 17 30.61 0.22 -7.78
N VAL A 18 30.87 1.06 -6.77
CA VAL A 18 32.26 1.42 -6.37
C VAL A 18 33.00 0.19 -5.86
N ALA A 19 32.44 -0.62 -4.99
CA ALA A 19 33.05 -1.82 -4.46
C ALA A 19 33.36 -2.85 -5.58
N LEU A 20 32.48 -2.95 -6.58
CA LEU A 20 32.71 -3.84 -7.73
C LEU A 20 33.85 -3.33 -8.65
N MET A 21 33.96 -2.01 -8.81
CA MET A 21 35.04 -1.38 -9.56
C MET A 21 36.40 -1.47 -8.84
N ASP A 22 36.38 -1.47 -7.51
CA ASP A 22 37.59 -1.57 -6.70
C ASP A 22 38.14 -3.00 -6.62
N PHE A 23 37.30 -4.03 -6.83
CA PHE A 23 37.69 -5.43 -6.71
C PHE A 23 38.85 -5.84 -7.63
N PRO A 24 38.94 -5.47 -8.93
CA PRO A 24 40.08 -5.77 -9.80
C PRO A 24 41.40 -5.21 -9.26
N PHE A 25 41.36 -4.05 -8.57
CA PHE A 25 42.59 -3.45 -8.02
C PHE A 25 43.16 -4.27 -6.85
N VAL A 26 42.34 -5.00 -6.10
CA VAL A 26 42.83 -5.94 -5.07
C VAL A 26 43.70 -6.99 -5.69
N ILE A 27 43.30 -7.56 -6.83
CA ILE A 27 44.07 -8.59 -7.54
C ILE A 27 45.36 -8.00 -8.06
N ILE A 28 45.33 -6.79 -8.65
CA ILE A 28 46.48 -6.07 -9.13
C ILE A 28 47.48 -5.77 -7.99
N PHE A 29 47.02 -5.28 -6.87
CA PHE A 29 47.85 -4.98 -5.70
C PHE A 29 48.49 -6.24 -5.13
N LEU A 30 47.73 -7.35 -4.99
CA LEU A 30 48.31 -8.61 -4.56
C LEU A 30 49.33 -9.19 -5.56
N ALA A 31 49.06 -9.07 -6.86
CA ALA A 31 50.03 -9.49 -7.89
C ALA A 31 51.32 -8.68 -7.84
N LEU A 32 51.24 -7.35 -7.59
CA LEU A 32 52.40 -6.51 -7.39
C LEU A 32 53.16 -6.87 -6.11
N VAL A 33 52.49 -7.15 -5.03
CA VAL A 33 53.12 -7.62 -3.77
C VAL A 33 53.83 -8.97 -4.01
N ALA A 34 53.24 -9.89 -4.78
CA ALA A 34 53.86 -11.16 -5.15
C ALA A 34 55.08 -10.97 -6.05
N TYR A 35 55.04 -10.03 -6.99
CA TYR A 35 56.14 -9.73 -7.88
C TYR A 35 57.34 -9.08 -7.17
N ILE A 36 57.09 -8.16 -6.22
CA ILE A 36 58.14 -7.42 -5.50
C ILE A 36 58.66 -8.20 -4.28
N GLY A 37 57.73 -8.77 -3.48
CA GLY A 37 58.04 -9.39 -2.19
C GLY A 37 57.97 -10.92 -2.20
N GLY A 38 57.73 -11.56 -3.36
CA GLY A 38 57.71 -13.03 -3.46
C GLY A 38 56.77 -13.67 -2.45
N PRO A 39 57.30 -14.47 -1.50
CA PRO A 39 56.48 -15.21 -0.53
C PRO A 39 55.72 -14.32 0.46
N LEU A 40 56.03 -13.03 0.58
CA LEU A 40 55.34 -12.11 1.48
C LEU A 40 53.85 -11.93 1.12
N VAL A 41 53.44 -12.26 -0.10
CA VAL A 41 52.04 -12.22 -0.54
C VAL A 41 51.13 -13.18 0.27
N PHE A 42 51.70 -14.26 0.82
CA PHE A 42 50.88 -15.19 1.64
C PHE A 42 50.44 -14.59 2.97
N ILE A 43 51.10 -13.54 3.47
CA ILE A 43 50.72 -12.85 4.71
C ILE A 43 49.35 -12.18 4.58
N PRO A 44 49.13 -11.25 3.64
CA PRO A 44 47.79 -10.66 3.46
C PRO A 44 46.69 -11.71 3.14
N ILE A 45 47.03 -12.72 2.32
CA ILE A 45 46.03 -13.77 1.99
C ILE A 45 45.60 -14.55 3.21
N LEU A 46 46.52 -14.93 4.09
CA LEU A 46 46.22 -15.68 5.32
C LEU A 46 45.47 -14.83 6.31
N VAL A 47 45.90 -13.59 6.58
CA VAL A 47 45.19 -12.68 7.51
C VAL A 47 43.80 -12.38 7.03
N TRP A 48 43.60 -12.18 5.72
CA TRP A 48 42.32 -11.91 5.14
C TRP A 48 41.40 -13.12 5.08
N GLY A 49 41.95 -14.32 4.92
CA GLY A 49 41.22 -15.58 5.07
C GLY A 49 40.61 -15.70 6.47
N ILE A 50 41.42 -15.44 7.52
CA ILE A 50 40.95 -15.44 8.91
C ILE A 50 39.95 -14.32 9.14
N ALA A 51 40.23 -13.11 8.65
CA ALA A 51 39.31 -11.96 8.77
C ALA A 51 38.01 -12.22 8.06
N GLY A 52 38.01 -12.85 6.89
CA GLY A 52 36.81 -13.20 6.14
C GLY A 52 35.85 -14.13 6.91
N ILE A 53 36.38 -15.09 7.67
CA ILE A 53 35.57 -15.95 8.54
C ILE A 53 34.88 -15.11 9.61
N GLY A 54 35.61 -14.19 10.27
CA GLY A 54 35.04 -13.27 11.26
C GLY A 54 33.96 -12.35 10.68
N VAL A 55 34.24 -11.76 9.51
CA VAL A 55 33.26 -10.93 8.76
C VAL A 55 32.01 -11.73 8.42
N TRP A 56 32.14 -12.98 8.01
CA TRP A 56 30.99 -13.84 7.70
C TRP A 56 30.13 -14.13 8.95
N GLN A 57 30.76 -14.47 10.07
CA GLN A 57 30.06 -14.75 11.34
C GLN A 57 29.36 -13.52 11.90
N ILE A 58 30.07 -12.38 11.97
CA ILE A 58 29.49 -11.12 12.48
C ILE A 58 28.40 -10.64 11.51
N GLY A 59 28.62 -10.72 10.19
CA GLY A 59 27.66 -10.34 9.18
C GLY A 59 26.35 -11.13 9.24
N LYS A 60 26.41 -12.44 9.58
CA LYS A 60 25.21 -13.26 9.78
C LYS A 60 24.39 -12.77 10.99
N LYS A 61 25.06 -12.48 12.11
CA LYS A 61 24.40 -11.93 13.31
C LYS A 61 23.80 -10.54 13.03
N LEU A 62 24.55 -9.68 12.36
CA LEU A 62 24.11 -8.34 11.98
C LEU A 62 22.86 -8.38 11.11
N SER A 63 22.80 -9.31 10.15
CA SER A 63 21.62 -9.50 9.30
C SER A 63 20.35 -9.85 10.10
N VAL A 64 20.49 -10.73 11.11
CA VAL A 64 19.35 -11.09 11.98
C VAL A 64 18.92 -9.89 12.82
N ALA A 65 19.87 -9.20 13.47
CA ALA A 65 19.58 -8.04 14.30
C ALA A 65 18.92 -6.90 13.50
N THR A 66 19.38 -6.65 12.26
CA THR A 66 18.77 -5.65 11.38
C THR A 66 17.32 -6.00 11.02
N ARG A 67 17.02 -7.29 10.80
CA ARG A 67 15.65 -7.74 10.53
C ARG A 67 14.74 -7.56 11.74
N GLU A 68 15.20 -7.87 12.94
CA GLU A 68 14.44 -7.66 14.18
C GLU A 68 14.17 -6.18 14.44
N LEU A 69 15.17 -5.33 14.19
CA LEU A 69 15.01 -3.87 14.27
C LEU A 69 13.93 -3.37 13.29
N ALA A 70 13.92 -3.86 12.05
CA ALA A 70 12.93 -3.47 11.05
C ALA A 70 11.50 -3.83 11.50
N ILE A 71 11.30 -4.99 12.11
CA ILE A 71 9.99 -5.41 12.66
C ILE A 71 9.54 -4.44 13.75
N SER A 72 10.43 -4.11 14.71
CA SER A 72 10.09 -3.20 15.81
C SER A 72 9.85 -1.74 15.32
N ASP A 73 10.51 -1.32 14.25
CA ASP A 73 10.28 0.00 13.66
C ASP A 73 8.92 0.07 12.94
N ASP A 74 8.50 -1.02 12.32
CA ASP A 74 7.16 -1.17 11.73
C ASP A 74 6.06 -1.16 12.80
N GLU A 75 6.24 -1.89 13.91
CA GLU A 75 5.31 -1.85 15.05
C GLU A 75 5.14 -0.45 15.64
N ARG A 76 6.26 0.29 15.80
CA ARG A 76 6.23 1.68 16.26
C ARG A 76 5.44 2.57 15.28
N THR A 77 5.70 2.42 13.99
CA THR A 77 5.05 3.19 12.94
C THR A 77 3.55 2.91 12.89
N ARG A 78 3.15 1.64 13.01
CA ARG A 78 1.73 1.24 13.08
C ARG A 78 1.04 1.86 14.30
N LEU A 79 1.68 1.85 15.48
CA LEU A 79 1.12 2.50 16.66
C LEU A 79 0.92 4.00 16.43
N LEU A 80 1.90 4.69 15.84
CA LEU A 80 1.79 6.12 15.55
C LEU A 80 0.64 6.42 14.58
N ILE A 81 0.51 5.65 13.50
CA ILE A 81 -0.59 5.79 12.54
C ILE A 81 -1.94 5.56 13.25
N LEU A 82 -2.07 4.51 14.05
CA LEU A 82 -3.29 4.21 14.80
C LEU A 82 -3.68 5.34 15.75
N VAL A 83 -2.71 5.89 16.48
CA VAL A 83 -2.94 7.01 17.42
C VAL A 83 -3.34 8.28 16.69
N LEU A 84 -2.67 8.59 15.57
CA LEU A 84 -2.98 9.79 14.79
C LEU A 84 -4.35 9.70 14.12
N SER A 85 -4.73 8.53 13.59
CA SER A 85 -6.05 8.32 13.01
C SER A 85 -7.18 8.38 14.05
N GLY A 86 -6.90 7.98 15.30
CA GLY A 86 -7.85 8.03 16.43
C GLY A 86 -7.59 9.15 17.44
N LEU A 87 -6.91 10.25 17.05
CA LEU A 87 -6.48 11.29 17.99
C LEU A 87 -7.62 11.92 18.78
N THR A 88 -8.75 12.21 18.13
CA THR A 88 -9.93 12.77 18.79
C THR A 88 -10.46 11.83 19.86
N THR A 89 -10.58 10.53 19.55
CA THR A 89 -11.00 9.50 20.50
C THR A 89 -9.98 9.34 21.65
N ALA A 90 -8.70 9.36 21.34
CA ALA A 90 -7.66 9.28 22.36
C ALA A 90 -7.73 10.44 23.36
N LYS A 91 -7.99 11.64 22.86
CA LYS A 91 -8.16 12.85 23.70
C LYS A 91 -9.46 12.87 24.47
N SER A 92 -10.58 12.48 23.85
CA SER A 92 -11.89 12.46 24.53
C SER A 92 -11.96 11.46 25.70
N LEU A 93 -11.17 10.39 25.62
CA LEU A 93 -11.06 9.35 26.65
C LEU A 93 -9.85 9.51 27.59
N ALA A 94 -9.08 10.60 27.46
CA ALA A 94 -7.86 10.87 28.24
C ALA A 94 -6.88 9.69 28.24
N LEU A 95 -6.62 9.10 27.04
CA LEU A 95 -5.77 7.93 26.87
C LEU A 95 -4.29 8.26 26.73
N GLU A 96 -3.87 9.52 26.81
CA GLU A 96 -2.50 9.97 26.57
C GLU A 96 -1.46 9.22 27.39
N SER A 97 -1.76 8.98 28.68
CA SER A 97 -0.84 8.25 29.56
C SER A 97 -0.65 6.80 29.14
N ARG A 98 -1.73 6.13 28.71
CA ARG A 98 -1.68 4.72 28.26
C ARG A 98 -0.94 4.61 26.91
N ILE A 99 -1.23 5.52 25.99
CA ILE A 99 -0.57 5.60 24.68
C ILE A 99 0.93 5.88 24.87
N THR A 100 1.28 6.83 25.74
CA THR A 100 2.67 7.15 26.06
C THR A 100 3.39 5.94 26.66
N TYR A 101 2.75 5.19 27.53
CA TYR A 101 3.32 3.96 28.09
C TYR A 101 3.54 2.88 27.01
N ALA A 102 2.55 2.64 26.15
CA ALA A 102 2.67 1.70 25.04
C ALA A 102 3.80 2.10 24.07
N TYR A 103 3.85 3.38 23.71
CA TYR A 103 4.92 3.92 22.86
C TYR A 103 6.31 3.75 23.49
N LYS A 104 6.45 4.12 24.78
CA LYS A 104 7.71 3.96 25.50
C LYS A 104 8.19 2.51 25.53
N LYS A 105 7.28 1.55 25.72
CA LYS A 105 7.59 0.12 25.72
C LYS A 105 8.15 -0.34 24.37
N ILE A 106 7.47 -0.03 23.28
CA ILE A 106 7.90 -0.38 21.91
C ILE A 106 9.21 0.34 21.57
N ASN A 107 9.31 1.63 21.87
CA ASN A 107 10.50 2.41 21.59
C ASN A 107 11.73 1.93 22.37
N TYR A 108 11.54 1.47 23.60
CA TYR A 108 12.62 0.88 24.39
C TYR A 108 13.16 -0.42 23.76
N GLN A 109 12.28 -1.30 23.31
CA GLN A 109 12.66 -2.52 22.58
C GLN A 109 13.42 -2.19 21.29
N ARG A 110 12.89 -1.24 20.52
CA ARG A 110 13.53 -0.76 19.30
C ARG A 110 14.94 -0.21 19.56
N LEU A 111 15.10 0.62 20.60
CA LEU A 111 16.41 1.19 20.97
C LEU A 111 17.39 0.11 21.41
N ALA A 112 16.95 -0.92 22.12
CA ALA A 112 17.81 -2.05 22.48
C ALA A 112 18.31 -2.79 21.22
N GLN A 113 17.43 -3.04 20.27
CA GLN A 113 17.80 -3.68 19.00
C GLN A 113 18.68 -2.77 18.13
N GLN A 114 18.42 -1.45 18.11
CA GLN A 114 19.29 -0.49 17.45
C GLN A 114 20.71 -0.53 18.03
N ASN A 115 20.84 -0.53 19.34
CA ASN A 115 22.14 -0.63 20.01
C ASN A 115 22.87 -1.94 19.65
N GLU A 116 22.16 -3.05 19.50
CA GLU A 116 22.76 -4.32 19.06
C GLU A 116 23.27 -4.25 17.63
N VAL A 117 22.48 -3.66 16.72
CA VAL A 117 22.90 -3.42 15.33
C VAL A 117 24.14 -2.51 15.27
N ASP A 118 24.14 -1.41 16.01
CA ASP A 118 25.25 -0.46 16.06
C ASP A 118 26.51 -1.11 16.65
N TRP A 119 26.37 -1.91 17.70
CA TRP A 119 27.48 -2.65 18.32
C TRP A 119 28.05 -3.69 17.35
N LEU A 120 27.22 -4.48 16.67
CA LEU A 120 27.66 -5.46 15.67
C LEU A 120 28.33 -4.79 14.47
N SER A 121 27.81 -3.65 14.03
CA SER A 121 28.36 -2.86 12.94
C SER A 121 29.75 -2.31 13.30
N SER A 122 29.89 -1.73 14.50
CA SER A 122 31.16 -1.25 15.01
C SER A 122 32.16 -2.38 15.16
N LYS A 123 31.76 -3.52 15.72
CA LYS A 123 32.59 -4.71 15.88
C LYS A 123 33.06 -5.25 14.51
N LEU A 124 32.19 -5.24 13.48
CA LEU A 124 32.56 -5.63 12.14
C LEU A 124 33.64 -4.69 11.57
N GLN A 125 33.49 -3.39 11.77
CA GLN A 125 34.44 -2.38 11.29
C GLN A 125 35.77 -2.51 12.03
N GLU A 126 35.76 -2.66 13.34
CA GLU A 126 36.97 -2.87 14.16
C GLU A 126 37.71 -4.16 13.78
N TRP A 127 36.98 -5.24 13.48
CA TRP A 127 37.56 -6.50 13.02
C TRP A 127 38.30 -6.35 11.70
N ILE A 128 37.71 -5.63 10.74
CA ILE A 128 38.33 -5.33 9.44
C ILE A 128 39.58 -4.43 9.61
N GLN A 129 39.42 -3.39 10.45
CA GLN A 129 40.54 -2.49 10.76
C GLN A 129 41.68 -3.22 11.44
N GLY A 130 41.39 -4.08 12.40
CA GLY A 130 42.36 -4.92 13.09
C GLY A 130 43.12 -5.87 12.14
N ALA A 131 42.39 -6.48 11.19
CA ALA A 131 43.02 -7.31 10.15
C ALA A 131 43.97 -6.50 9.27
N SER A 132 43.60 -5.26 8.92
CA SER A 132 44.47 -4.35 8.17
C SER A 132 45.77 -4.04 8.92
N GLN A 133 45.65 -3.67 10.19
CA GLN A 133 46.82 -3.37 11.04
C GLN A 133 47.73 -4.61 11.21
N ALA A 134 47.09 -5.78 11.48
CA ALA A 134 47.84 -7.04 11.60
C ALA A 134 48.57 -7.41 10.32
N THR A 135 47.98 -7.19 9.13
CA THR A 135 48.61 -7.38 7.84
C THR A 135 49.85 -6.52 7.68
N THR A 136 49.71 -5.21 7.97
CA THR A 136 50.81 -4.26 7.86
C THR A 136 51.95 -4.62 8.83
N LEU A 137 51.61 -4.92 10.11
CA LEU A 137 52.61 -5.29 11.10
C LEU A 137 53.33 -6.59 10.75
N ALA A 138 52.62 -7.62 10.33
CA ALA A 138 53.21 -8.90 9.92
C ALA A 138 54.10 -8.75 8.67
N LEU A 139 53.68 -7.94 7.66
CA LEU A 139 54.51 -7.64 6.48
C LEU A 139 55.81 -6.92 6.85
N VAL A 140 55.74 -5.94 7.74
CA VAL A 140 56.93 -5.20 8.17
C VAL A 140 57.86 -6.13 8.95
N LEU A 141 57.34 -6.90 9.94
CA LEU A 141 58.16 -7.81 10.77
C LEU A 141 58.85 -8.89 9.91
N ILE A 142 58.10 -9.61 9.08
CA ILE A 142 58.65 -10.71 8.27
C ILE A 142 59.48 -10.15 7.12
N GLY A 143 59.05 -9.05 6.49
CA GLY A 143 59.80 -8.42 5.40
C GLY A 143 61.13 -7.80 5.85
N CYS A 144 61.26 -7.38 7.13
CA CYS A 144 62.60 -6.99 7.66
C CYS A 144 63.60 -8.16 7.65
N PHE A 145 63.20 -9.41 7.89
CA PHE A 145 64.09 -10.55 7.78
C PHE A 145 64.51 -10.80 6.33
N GLU A 146 63.60 -10.64 5.36
CA GLU A 146 63.93 -10.75 3.93
C GLU A 146 64.92 -9.65 3.47
N VAL A 147 64.79 -8.44 4.02
CA VAL A 147 65.73 -7.34 3.77
C VAL A 147 67.11 -7.63 4.37
N LEU A 148 67.18 -8.20 5.59
CA LEU A 148 68.44 -8.58 6.25
C LEU A 148 69.14 -9.72 5.51
N ASN A 149 68.36 -10.64 4.93
CA ASN A 149 68.90 -11.73 4.13
C ASN A 149 69.36 -11.27 2.71
N GLY A 150 69.00 -10.06 2.31
CA GLY A 150 69.36 -9.50 1.01
C GLY A 150 68.39 -9.86 -0.15
N ASP A 151 67.30 -10.56 0.15
CA ASP A 151 66.33 -11.01 -0.84
C ASP A 151 65.29 -9.91 -1.19
N LEU A 152 65.17 -8.85 -0.35
CA LEU A 152 64.27 -7.73 -0.58
C LEU A 152 64.99 -6.39 -0.31
N THR A 153 64.68 -5.37 -1.11
CA THR A 153 65.14 -4.01 -0.81
C THR A 153 64.23 -3.29 0.19
N THR A 154 64.77 -2.31 0.94
CA THR A 154 63.98 -1.48 1.87
C THR A 154 62.86 -0.74 1.15
N GLY A 155 63.09 -0.29 -0.10
CA GLY A 155 62.06 0.32 -0.95
C GLY A 155 60.96 -0.68 -1.37
N GLY A 156 61.34 -1.93 -1.64
CA GLY A 156 60.44 -3.03 -1.93
C GLY A 156 59.50 -3.34 -0.76
N LEU A 157 60.09 -3.39 0.46
CA LEU A 157 59.29 -3.59 1.70
C LEU A 157 58.28 -2.46 1.91
N ALA A 158 58.69 -1.20 1.76
CA ALA A 158 57.80 -0.05 1.87
C ALA A 158 56.69 -0.12 0.81
N ALA A 159 56.99 -0.47 -0.43
CA ALA A 159 56.02 -0.63 -1.49
C ALA A 159 55.00 -1.75 -1.18
N CYS A 160 55.45 -2.93 -0.73
CA CYS A 160 54.60 -4.05 -0.34
C CYS A 160 53.65 -3.66 0.81
N SER A 161 54.13 -2.94 1.83
CA SER A 161 53.30 -2.54 2.96
C SER A 161 52.21 -1.53 2.56
N ILE A 162 52.50 -0.58 1.68
CA ILE A 162 51.53 0.39 1.14
C ILE A 162 50.47 -0.32 0.27
N LEU A 163 50.93 -1.20 -0.63
CA LEU A 163 50.03 -1.93 -1.54
C LEU A 163 49.10 -2.85 -0.79
N ALA A 164 49.62 -3.61 0.21
CA ALA A 164 48.79 -4.47 1.05
C ALA A 164 47.80 -3.67 1.89
N GLY A 165 48.18 -2.52 2.43
CA GLY A 165 47.27 -1.65 3.17
C GLY A 165 46.16 -1.10 2.26
N ARG A 166 46.45 -0.72 1.03
CA ARG A 166 45.43 -0.24 0.07
C ARG A 166 44.47 -1.33 -0.41
N ALA A 167 44.92 -2.56 -0.48
CA ALA A 167 44.07 -3.69 -0.87
C ALA A 167 43.00 -4.05 0.17
N VAL A 168 43.09 -3.52 1.40
CA VAL A 168 42.06 -3.76 2.47
C VAL A 168 40.77 -2.96 2.27
N ALA A 169 40.85 -1.76 1.71
CA ALA A 169 39.69 -0.86 1.55
C ALA A 169 38.55 -1.50 0.75
N PRO A 170 38.76 -2.14 -0.39
CA PRO A 170 37.71 -2.84 -1.14
C PRO A 170 37.07 -4.02 -0.37
N LEU A 171 37.84 -4.71 0.47
CA LEU A 171 37.33 -5.81 1.29
C LEU A 171 36.39 -5.31 2.39
N SER A 172 36.68 -4.14 2.95
CA SER A 172 35.77 -3.50 3.93
C SER A 172 34.44 -3.12 3.29
N ALA A 173 34.49 -2.64 2.04
CA ALA A 173 33.29 -2.31 1.26
C ALA A 173 32.41 -3.54 1.02
N ILE A 174 32.99 -4.71 0.70
CA ILE A 174 32.26 -5.97 0.51
C ILE A 174 31.56 -6.42 1.80
N GLY A 175 32.22 -6.27 2.97
CA GLY A 175 31.62 -6.61 4.28
C GLY A 175 30.38 -5.76 4.59
N SER A 176 30.44 -4.45 4.32
CA SER A 176 29.31 -3.53 4.54
C SER A 176 28.18 -3.75 3.52
N LEU A 177 28.49 -4.14 2.29
CA LEU A 177 27.52 -4.45 1.25
C LEU A 177 26.65 -5.65 1.62
N LYS A 178 27.15 -6.66 2.31
CA LYS A 178 26.39 -7.85 2.66
C LYS A 178 25.19 -7.50 3.56
N ALA A 179 25.38 -6.64 4.55
CA ALA A 179 24.29 -6.18 5.42
C ALA A 179 23.22 -5.39 4.62
N LYS A 180 23.67 -4.49 3.74
CA LYS A 180 22.78 -3.71 2.86
C LYS A 180 22.07 -4.58 1.84
N PHE A 181 22.73 -5.63 1.33
CA PHE A 181 22.13 -6.56 0.37
C PHE A 181 20.96 -7.36 0.97
N VAL A 182 21.05 -7.73 2.23
CA VAL A 182 19.93 -8.40 2.96
C VAL A 182 18.74 -7.46 3.07
N THR A 183 18.95 -6.20 3.38
CA THR A 183 17.88 -5.19 3.41
C THR A 183 17.27 -4.97 2.02
N ALA A 184 18.11 -4.93 0.98
CA ALA A 184 17.64 -4.84 -0.41
C ALA A 184 16.84 -6.06 -0.84
N GLN A 185 17.23 -7.25 -0.43
CA GLN A 185 16.53 -8.50 -0.77
C GLN A 185 15.13 -8.53 -0.14
N SER A 186 14.97 -8.06 1.10
CA SER A 186 13.65 -7.90 1.71
C SER A 186 12.81 -6.87 0.94
N ALA A 187 13.39 -5.72 0.61
CA ALA A 187 12.71 -4.70 -0.20
C ALA A 187 12.33 -5.21 -1.61
N MET A 188 13.16 -6.07 -2.19
CA MET A 188 12.88 -6.73 -3.48
C MET A 188 11.72 -7.71 -3.38
N GLN A 189 11.62 -8.45 -2.28
CA GLN A 189 10.47 -9.33 -2.03
C GLN A 189 9.17 -8.54 -1.96
N ASP A 190 9.14 -7.43 -1.19
CA ASP A 190 7.97 -6.56 -1.11
C ASP A 190 7.55 -6.01 -2.49
N VAL A 191 8.54 -5.61 -3.31
CA VAL A 191 8.28 -5.12 -4.68
C VAL A 191 7.80 -6.27 -5.59
N ASN A 192 8.41 -7.45 -5.48
CA ASN A 192 8.00 -8.62 -6.27
C ASN A 192 6.60 -9.09 -5.89
N GLU A 193 6.19 -9.03 -4.61
CA GLU A 193 4.83 -9.33 -4.19
C GLU A 193 3.82 -8.36 -4.82
N ILE A 194 4.17 -7.06 -4.89
CA ILE A 194 3.32 -6.06 -5.56
C ILE A 194 3.24 -6.32 -7.07
N ILE A 195 4.37 -6.63 -7.73
CA ILE A 195 4.43 -6.92 -9.17
C ILE A 195 3.74 -8.26 -9.50
N ALA A 196 3.87 -9.25 -8.61
CA ALA A 196 3.25 -10.56 -8.78
C ALA A 196 1.75 -10.54 -8.47
N SER A 197 1.24 -9.48 -7.82
CA SER A 197 -0.19 -9.29 -7.66
C SER A 197 -0.83 -9.22 -9.04
N PRO A 198 -1.83 -10.07 -9.35
CA PRO A 198 -2.45 -10.06 -10.67
C PRO A 198 -3.01 -8.65 -10.94
N PRO A 199 -2.68 -8.04 -12.08
CA PRO A 199 -3.28 -6.76 -12.44
C PRO A 199 -4.79 -6.96 -12.55
N GLU A 200 -5.56 -6.00 -12.05
CA GLU A 200 -7.02 -6.05 -12.01
C GLU A 200 -7.65 -6.23 -13.41
N SER A 201 -6.94 -5.96 -14.46
CA SER A 201 -7.51 -5.80 -15.79
C SER A 201 -6.71 -6.38 -16.94
N LEU A 202 -5.68 -7.17 -16.81
CA LEU A 202 -4.88 -7.44 -18.01
C LEU A 202 -4.43 -8.90 -18.14
N ASN A 203 -5.30 -9.73 -18.58
CA ASN A 203 -4.91 -10.72 -19.57
C ASN A 203 -4.93 -10.03 -20.93
N GLY A 204 -3.79 -9.58 -21.44
CA GLY A 204 -3.64 -8.75 -22.66
C GLY A 204 -4.06 -9.38 -23.98
N THR A 205 -5.02 -10.30 -23.95
CA THR A 205 -5.60 -11.04 -25.07
C THR A 205 -7.13 -11.11 -25.06
N GLN A 206 -7.79 -10.52 -24.03
CA GLN A 206 -9.26 -10.50 -24.02
C GLN A 206 -9.78 -9.36 -24.88
N VAL A 207 -10.63 -9.71 -25.83
CA VAL A 207 -11.44 -8.74 -26.58
C VAL A 207 -12.56 -8.28 -25.63
N TYR A 208 -12.46 -7.07 -25.11
CA TYR A 208 -13.50 -6.49 -24.28
C TYR A 208 -14.67 -5.99 -25.14
N HIS A 209 -15.89 -6.18 -24.63
CA HIS A 209 -17.07 -5.56 -25.22
C HIS A 209 -17.09 -4.07 -24.88
N GLN A 210 -17.11 -3.22 -25.90
CA GLN A 210 -17.15 -1.75 -25.76
C GLN A 210 -18.55 -1.19 -25.46
N LYS A 211 -19.55 -2.07 -25.25
CA LYS A 211 -20.91 -1.61 -24.92
C LYS A 211 -20.99 -1.25 -23.45
N LEU A 212 -21.39 -0.02 -23.15
CA LEU A 212 -21.66 0.45 -21.80
C LEU A 212 -22.76 -0.42 -21.16
N PRO A 213 -22.52 -1.01 -19.97
CA PRO A 213 -23.48 -1.88 -19.31
C PRO A 213 -24.72 -1.07 -18.86
N SER A 214 -25.89 -1.39 -19.43
CA SER A 214 -27.17 -0.73 -19.13
C SER A 214 -28.36 -1.68 -19.03
N GLY A 215 -28.14 -2.97 -19.24
CA GLY A 215 -29.15 -4.01 -19.21
C GLY A 215 -29.44 -4.57 -17.81
N PRO A 216 -30.22 -5.67 -17.73
CA PRO A 216 -30.48 -6.36 -16.48
C PRO A 216 -29.18 -6.94 -15.89
N ILE A 217 -29.15 -7.07 -14.56
CA ILE A 217 -28.04 -7.67 -13.83
C ILE A 217 -28.46 -9.09 -13.42
N GLU A 218 -27.77 -10.08 -13.94
CA GLU A 218 -28.06 -11.50 -13.72
C GLU A 218 -26.98 -12.14 -12.85
N PHE A 219 -27.39 -12.84 -11.81
CA PHE A 219 -26.52 -13.59 -10.93
C PHE A 219 -26.72 -15.07 -11.18
N GLU A 220 -25.68 -15.78 -11.58
CA GLU A 220 -25.69 -17.23 -11.84
C GLU A 220 -24.78 -17.93 -10.85
N GLN A 221 -25.34 -18.61 -9.85
CA GLN A 221 -24.64 -19.37 -8.80
C GLN A 221 -23.53 -18.58 -8.11
N VAL A 222 -23.74 -17.29 -7.87
CA VAL A 222 -22.71 -16.37 -7.35
C VAL A 222 -22.42 -16.66 -5.89
N SER A 223 -21.17 -16.96 -5.58
CA SER A 223 -20.64 -17.04 -4.22
C SER A 223 -19.46 -16.06 -4.07
N ALA A 224 -19.43 -15.35 -2.93
CA ALA A 224 -18.33 -14.47 -2.58
C ALA A 224 -18.14 -14.44 -1.07
N GLN A 225 -16.91 -14.24 -0.60
CA GLN A 225 -16.59 -14.19 0.81
C GLN A 225 -15.59 -13.10 1.13
N GLN A 226 -15.89 -12.33 2.16
CA GLN A 226 -15.00 -11.33 2.74
C GLN A 226 -15.05 -11.48 4.27
N THR A 227 -14.05 -10.91 5.00
CA THR A 227 -14.05 -10.93 6.46
C THR A 227 -15.34 -10.34 7.03
N GLY A 228 -16.17 -11.18 7.67
CA GLY A 228 -17.45 -10.77 8.24
C GLY A 228 -18.62 -10.70 7.27
N ALA A 229 -18.46 -11.11 6.01
CA ALA A 229 -19.53 -11.15 5.01
C ALA A 229 -19.39 -12.34 4.07
N LYS A 230 -20.53 -12.90 3.64
CA LYS A 230 -20.56 -13.99 2.64
C LYS A 230 -21.82 -13.92 1.79
N LEU A 231 -21.70 -14.38 0.54
CA LEU A 231 -22.76 -14.64 -0.41
C LEU A 231 -22.65 -16.09 -0.83
N LYS A 232 -23.78 -16.79 -0.98
CA LYS A 232 -23.77 -18.21 -1.27
C LYS A 232 -24.80 -18.57 -2.34
N HIS A 233 -24.33 -19.07 -3.48
CA HIS A 233 -25.11 -19.57 -4.60
C HIS A 233 -26.27 -18.68 -5.02
N ILE A 234 -26.04 -17.37 -5.09
CA ILE A 234 -27.07 -16.40 -5.44
C ILE A 234 -27.49 -16.57 -6.88
N ASN A 235 -28.80 -16.75 -7.08
CA ASN A 235 -29.45 -16.82 -8.38
C ASN A 235 -30.62 -15.82 -8.38
N LEU A 236 -30.46 -14.69 -9.04
CA LEU A 236 -31.51 -13.68 -9.20
C LEU A 236 -31.22 -12.78 -10.40
N THR A 237 -32.23 -12.06 -10.87
CA THR A 237 -32.10 -11.08 -11.93
C THR A 237 -32.69 -9.74 -11.51
N ILE A 238 -31.90 -8.69 -11.56
CA ILE A 238 -32.34 -7.32 -11.30
C ILE A 238 -32.68 -6.67 -12.64
N PRO A 239 -33.96 -6.28 -12.85
CA PRO A 239 -34.36 -5.62 -14.09
C PRO A 239 -33.68 -4.27 -14.28
N ALA A 240 -33.37 -3.91 -15.53
CA ALA A 240 -32.84 -2.59 -15.85
C ALA A 240 -33.83 -1.47 -15.47
N GLY A 241 -33.31 -0.33 -14.99
CA GLY A 241 -34.12 0.82 -14.59
C GLY A 241 -34.89 0.65 -13.26
N SER A 242 -34.78 -0.51 -12.59
CA SER A 242 -35.49 -0.74 -11.32
C SER A 242 -34.75 -0.13 -10.13
N LEU A 243 -35.53 0.24 -9.11
CA LEU A 243 -35.03 0.56 -7.76
C LEU A 243 -35.12 -0.70 -6.88
N VAL A 244 -33.99 -1.21 -6.44
CA VAL A 244 -33.89 -2.40 -5.62
C VAL A 244 -33.29 -2.08 -4.26
N THR A 245 -33.99 -2.45 -3.18
CA THR A 245 -33.45 -2.36 -1.82
C THR A 245 -32.83 -3.71 -1.42
N VAL A 246 -31.60 -3.68 -0.92
CA VAL A 246 -30.91 -4.85 -0.39
C VAL A 246 -30.82 -4.76 1.11
N THR A 247 -31.31 -5.78 1.80
CA THR A 247 -31.29 -5.90 3.26
C THR A 247 -30.57 -7.17 3.68
N SER A 248 -29.82 -7.15 4.76
CA SER A 248 -29.17 -8.34 5.30
C SER A 248 -28.82 -8.17 6.78
N ASN A 249 -28.69 -9.24 7.52
CA ASN A 249 -28.21 -9.18 8.90
C ASN A 249 -27.03 -10.15 9.10
N PRO A 250 -25.79 -9.62 9.24
CA PRO A 250 -25.37 -8.20 9.26
C PRO A 250 -25.42 -7.53 7.87
N LEU A 251 -25.48 -6.20 7.83
CA LEU A 251 -25.58 -5.42 6.57
C LEU A 251 -24.33 -5.58 5.67
N THR A 252 -23.23 -6.04 6.23
CA THR A 252 -22.00 -6.34 5.49
C THR A 252 -22.20 -7.31 4.32
N HIS A 253 -23.23 -8.19 4.37
CA HIS A 253 -23.58 -9.07 3.26
C HIS A 253 -24.17 -8.26 2.09
N ALA A 254 -25.01 -7.25 2.37
CA ALA A 254 -25.52 -6.36 1.33
C ALA A 254 -24.40 -5.50 0.73
N SER A 255 -23.50 -4.95 1.54
CA SER A 255 -22.31 -4.24 1.08
C SER A 255 -21.43 -5.12 0.18
N LEU A 256 -21.28 -6.42 0.52
CA LEU A 256 -20.54 -7.38 -0.29
C LEU A 256 -21.23 -7.59 -1.65
N LEU A 257 -22.57 -7.70 -1.70
CA LEU A 257 -23.32 -7.80 -2.95
C LEU A 257 -23.06 -6.57 -3.82
N LEU A 258 -23.19 -5.36 -3.27
CA LEU A 258 -22.95 -4.12 -4.02
C LEU A 258 -21.52 -4.06 -4.54
N SER A 259 -20.53 -4.42 -3.72
CA SER A 259 -19.13 -4.40 -4.13
C SER A 259 -18.79 -5.43 -5.21
N THR A 260 -19.46 -6.59 -5.22
CA THR A 260 -19.29 -7.58 -6.30
C THR A 260 -19.91 -7.09 -7.61
N VAL A 261 -21.10 -6.47 -7.56
CA VAL A 261 -21.71 -5.82 -8.73
C VAL A 261 -20.85 -4.66 -9.23
N GLY A 262 -20.23 -3.90 -8.35
CA GLY A 262 -19.31 -2.82 -8.70
C GLY A 262 -17.95 -3.29 -9.26
N GLY A 263 -17.69 -4.59 -9.26
CA GLY A 263 -16.41 -5.15 -9.68
C GLY A 263 -15.23 -4.87 -8.73
N TYR A 264 -15.52 -4.43 -7.50
CA TYR A 264 -14.51 -4.17 -6.46
C TYR A 264 -14.15 -5.41 -5.64
N HIS A 265 -15.00 -6.42 -5.68
CA HIS A 265 -14.77 -7.70 -5.04
C HIS A 265 -14.98 -8.84 -6.04
N GLN A 266 -14.02 -9.76 -6.12
CA GLN A 266 -14.10 -10.91 -7.04
C GLN A 266 -15.03 -11.97 -6.47
N VAL A 267 -15.85 -12.58 -7.35
CA VAL A 267 -16.66 -13.74 -7.01
C VAL A 267 -15.77 -14.97 -6.88
N SER A 268 -16.06 -15.81 -5.89
CA SER A 268 -15.34 -17.09 -5.70
C SER A 268 -15.85 -18.18 -6.64
N GLU A 269 -17.16 -18.16 -6.92
CA GLU A 269 -17.86 -19.11 -7.78
C GLU A 269 -19.01 -18.40 -8.48
N GLY A 270 -19.39 -18.90 -9.66
CA GLY A 270 -20.47 -18.35 -10.46
C GLY A 270 -20.08 -17.15 -11.31
N THR A 271 -21.06 -16.46 -11.88
CA THR A 271 -20.84 -15.35 -12.80
C THR A 271 -21.91 -14.27 -12.61
N ILE A 272 -21.50 -13.02 -12.62
CA ILE A 272 -22.40 -11.86 -12.72
C ILE A 272 -22.36 -11.40 -14.17
N LYS A 273 -23.55 -11.23 -14.77
CA LYS A 273 -23.72 -10.72 -16.13
C LYS A 273 -24.47 -9.42 -16.10
N ILE A 274 -24.13 -8.49 -16.98
CA ILE A 274 -24.91 -7.28 -17.25
C ILE A 274 -25.19 -7.24 -18.73
N ASP A 275 -26.45 -7.10 -19.10
CA ASP A 275 -26.89 -7.18 -20.51
C ASP A 275 -26.45 -8.50 -21.18
N SER A 276 -26.52 -9.62 -20.42
CA SER A 276 -26.09 -10.98 -20.80
C SER A 276 -24.57 -11.14 -21.04
N ILE A 277 -23.74 -10.12 -20.75
CA ILE A 277 -22.28 -10.16 -20.89
C ILE A 277 -21.67 -10.34 -19.50
N PRO A 278 -20.80 -11.32 -19.29
CA PRO A 278 -20.09 -11.51 -18.04
C PRO A 278 -19.28 -10.25 -17.62
N LEU A 279 -19.28 -9.95 -16.33
CA LEU A 279 -18.57 -8.79 -15.77
C LEU A 279 -17.08 -8.78 -16.16
N THR A 280 -16.48 -9.97 -16.24
CA THR A 280 -15.06 -10.17 -16.58
C THR A 280 -14.74 -9.91 -18.05
N GLU A 281 -15.75 -9.79 -18.93
CA GLU A 281 -15.61 -9.52 -20.35
C GLU A 281 -15.85 -8.06 -20.72
N HIS A 282 -16.24 -7.21 -19.75
CA HIS A 282 -16.30 -5.76 -19.92
C HIS A 282 -14.92 -5.12 -19.75
N ASP A 283 -14.64 -4.06 -20.47
CA ASP A 283 -13.46 -3.21 -20.17
C ASP A 283 -13.62 -2.60 -18.77
N PRO A 284 -12.69 -2.82 -17.85
CA PRO A 284 -12.80 -2.33 -16.47
C PRO A 284 -12.93 -0.82 -16.33
N LEU A 285 -12.35 -0.03 -17.27
CA LEU A 285 -12.45 1.43 -17.25
C LEU A 285 -13.84 1.89 -17.71
N GLU A 286 -14.34 1.35 -18.84
CA GLU A 286 -15.67 1.66 -19.35
C GLU A 286 -16.76 1.17 -18.39
N TYR A 287 -16.59 0.00 -17.81
CA TYR A 287 -17.47 -0.55 -16.79
C TYR A 287 -17.60 0.40 -15.59
N ARG A 288 -16.49 0.87 -15.02
CA ARG A 288 -16.49 1.81 -13.89
C ARG A 288 -16.98 3.21 -14.22
N GLN A 289 -16.98 3.61 -15.49
CA GLN A 289 -17.61 4.85 -15.92
C GLN A 289 -19.14 4.73 -15.96
N SER A 290 -19.66 3.53 -16.17
CA SER A 290 -21.09 3.26 -16.29
C SER A 290 -21.75 2.88 -14.96
N ILE A 291 -20.97 2.37 -14.00
CA ILE A 291 -21.43 1.97 -12.66
C ILE A 291 -20.77 2.83 -11.61
N SER A 292 -21.58 3.57 -10.90
CA SER A 292 -21.08 4.35 -9.75
C SER A 292 -21.43 3.66 -8.44
N TYR A 293 -20.44 3.54 -7.56
CA TYR A 293 -20.60 2.99 -6.21
C TYR A 293 -20.31 4.04 -5.15
N VAL A 294 -21.25 4.28 -4.28
CA VAL A 294 -21.11 5.13 -3.09
C VAL A 294 -21.01 4.24 -1.85
N PRO A 295 -19.80 4.10 -1.30
CA PRO A 295 -19.59 3.24 -0.12
C PRO A 295 -20.18 3.86 1.15
N PRO A 296 -20.35 3.08 2.24
CA PRO A 296 -20.84 3.58 3.51
C PRO A 296 -19.93 4.67 4.10
N TRP A 297 -18.64 4.59 3.85
CA TRP A 297 -17.62 5.55 4.31
C TRP A 297 -17.30 6.55 3.21
N ALA A 298 -17.85 7.75 3.34
CA ALA A 298 -17.60 8.82 2.37
C ALA A 298 -16.22 9.44 2.59
N THR A 299 -15.48 9.63 1.50
CA THR A 299 -14.15 10.27 1.50
C THR A 299 -14.08 11.38 0.46
N LEU A 300 -13.31 12.44 0.78
CA LEU A 300 -13.03 13.54 -0.13
C LEU A 300 -11.59 13.48 -0.61
N PHE A 301 -11.38 13.82 -1.88
CA PHE A 301 -10.05 14.01 -2.45
C PHE A 301 -9.52 15.40 -2.09
N ALA A 302 -8.20 15.53 -2.01
CA ALA A 302 -7.56 16.84 -1.84
C ALA A 302 -7.86 17.73 -3.06
N GLY A 303 -8.52 18.86 -2.83
CA GLY A 303 -8.98 19.77 -3.86
C GLY A 303 -10.14 20.63 -3.35
N SER A 304 -10.79 21.38 -4.23
CA SER A 304 -11.99 22.13 -3.88
C SER A 304 -13.21 21.21 -3.73
N ILE A 305 -14.29 21.73 -3.12
CA ILE A 305 -15.59 21.03 -3.13
C ILE A 305 -16.05 20.80 -4.55
N LEU A 306 -15.90 21.78 -5.43
CA LEU A 306 -16.26 21.66 -6.84
C LEU A 306 -15.50 20.54 -7.54
N ASP A 307 -14.19 20.45 -7.33
CA ASP A 307 -13.37 19.35 -7.85
C ASP A 307 -13.87 17.99 -7.37
N ASN A 308 -14.30 17.93 -6.12
CA ASN A 308 -14.86 16.72 -5.53
C ASN A 308 -16.22 16.35 -6.11
N LEU A 309 -17.08 17.31 -6.45
CA LEU A 309 -18.38 17.06 -7.08
C LEU A 309 -18.23 16.56 -8.51
N THR A 310 -17.24 17.06 -9.25
CA THR A 310 -17.06 16.84 -10.68
C THR A 310 -16.02 15.77 -11.02
N LEU A 311 -15.25 15.28 -10.05
CA LEU A 311 -14.03 14.49 -10.25
C LEU A 311 -13.02 15.20 -11.17
N PHE A 312 -12.79 16.50 -10.92
CA PHE A 312 -11.88 17.37 -11.69
C PHE A 312 -12.27 17.53 -13.17
N ARG A 313 -13.55 17.28 -13.53
CA ARG A 313 -14.08 17.42 -14.90
C ARG A 313 -14.94 18.67 -15.00
N HIS A 314 -14.39 19.74 -15.53
CA HIS A 314 -15.08 21.05 -15.65
C HIS A 314 -16.38 21.00 -16.49
N GLU A 315 -16.45 20.12 -17.47
CA GLU A 315 -17.65 19.95 -18.29
C GLU A 315 -18.89 19.46 -17.49
N ARG A 316 -18.68 18.98 -16.28
CA ARG A 316 -19.75 18.47 -15.40
C ARG A 316 -20.21 19.45 -14.33
N GLU A 317 -19.62 20.64 -14.25
CA GLU A 317 -19.91 21.62 -13.20
C GLU A 317 -21.39 22.01 -13.14
N ALA A 318 -21.98 22.39 -14.27
CA ALA A 318 -23.38 22.81 -14.30
C ALA A 318 -24.33 21.72 -13.78
N TYR A 319 -24.11 20.47 -14.20
CA TYR A 319 -24.95 19.35 -13.78
C TYR A 319 -24.72 18.99 -12.31
N ALA A 320 -23.49 18.99 -11.85
CA ALA A 320 -23.16 18.72 -10.44
C ALA A 320 -23.74 19.78 -9.50
N MET A 321 -23.75 21.06 -9.90
CA MET A 321 -24.38 22.14 -9.13
C MET A 321 -25.89 21.99 -9.04
N VAL A 322 -26.56 21.58 -10.12
CA VAL A 322 -28.02 21.29 -10.10
C VAL A 322 -28.34 20.13 -9.13
N LEU A 323 -27.52 19.07 -9.15
CA LEU A 323 -27.69 17.95 -8.22
C LEU A 323 -27.42 18.36 -6.76
N ALA A 324 -26.39 19.19 -6.54
CA ALA A 324 -26.08 19.73 -5.22
C ALA A 324 -27.21 20.58 -4.66
N ASP A 325 -27.88 21.37 -5.52
CA ASP A 325 -29.04 22.17 -5.12
C ASP A 325 -30.24 21.30 -4.79
N LYS A 326 -30.57 20.31 -5.63
CA LYS A 326 -31.64 19.35 -5.39
C LYS A 326 -31.49 18.63 -4.04
N LEU A 327 -30.27 18.27 -3.66
CA LEU A 327 -29.98 17.63 -2.37
C LEU A 327 -29.82 18.60 -1.20
N GLY A 328 -30.00 19.91 -1.40
CA GLY A 328 -29.86 20.92 -0.36
C GLY A 328 -28.42 21.24 0.06
N LEU A 329 -27.44 20.66 -0.64
CA LEU A 329 -26.03 20.83 -0.34
C LEU A 329 -25.54 22.27 -0.61
N SER A 330 -26.12 22.96 -1.60
CA SER A 330 -25.78 24.34 -1.95
C SER A 330 -25.95 25.31 -0.78
N ALA A 331 -26.96 25.13 0.06
CA ALA A 331 -27.18 25.95 1.24
C ALA A 331 -26.06 25.79 2.29
N THR A 332 -25.58 24.58 2.48
CA THR A 332 -24.46 24.28 3.38
C THR A 332 -23.16 24.84 2.83
N ILE A 333 -22.90 24.69 1.53
CA ILE A 333 -21.69 25.21 0.87
C ILE A 333 -21.65 26.74 0.90
N ALA A 334 -22.79 27.41 0.74
CA ALA A 334 -22.89 28.87 0.78
C ALA A 334 -22.47 29.48 2.14
N GLN A 335 -22.50 28.71 3.22
CA GLN A 335 -22.03 29.15 4.54
C GLN A 335 -20.51 29.09 4.70
N LEU A 336 -19.80 28.44 3.76
CA LEU A 336 -18.35 28.32 3.80
C LEU A 336 -17.68 29.58 3.22
N PRO A 337 -16.51 30.01 3.74
CA PRO A 337 -15.85 31.25 3.33
C PRO A 337 -15.54 31.35 1.84
N ALA A 338 -15.20 30.24 1.19
CA ALA A 338 -14.88 30.18 -0.25
C ALA A 338 -15.96 29.44 -1.07
N GLY A 339 -17.12 29.12 -0.48
CA GLY A 339 -18.20 28.41 -1.16
C GLY A 339 -17.70 27.10 -1.80
N TYR A 340 -18.04 26.88 -3.06
CA TYR A 340 -17.62 25.70 -3.85
C TYR A 340 -16.09 25.59 -4.04
N GLN A 341 -15.34 26.69 -3.88
CA GLN A 341 -13.88 26.69 -3.98
C GLN A 341 -13.19 26.38 -2.63
N THR A 342 -13.96 26.08 -1.60
CA THR A 342 -13.40 25.66 -0.30
C THR A 342 -12.57 24.39 -0.47
N LEU A 343 -11.30 24.45 -0.04
CA LEU A 343 -10.39 23.30 -0.11
C LEU A 343 -10.74 22.27 0.96
N VAL A 344 -10.76 21.00 0.55
CA VAL A 344 -11.09 19.84 1.40
C VAL A 344 -10.11 18.70 1.11
N GLY A 345 -10.18 17.59 1.86
CA GLY A 345 -9.36 16.39 1.61
C GLY A 345 -7.98 16.40 2.25
N ASN A 346 -7.50 17.53 2.76
CA ASN A 346 -6.38 17.61 3.70
C ASN A 346 -6.94 17.51 5.13
N ASN A 347 -6.08 17.35 6.15
CA ASN A 347 -6.48 17.20 7.56
C ASN A 347 -7.45 18.28 8.11
N ASP A 348 -7.76 19.31 7.33
CA ASP A 348 -8.69 20.41 7.63
C ASP A 348 -10.17 20.12 7.30
N ASN A 349 -10.57 18.85 7.15
CA ASN A 349 -11.97 18.44 6.93
C ASN A 349 -12.97 18.85 8.04
N GLN A 350 -12.54 19.65 8.99
CA GLN A 350 -13.35 20.09 10.13
C GLN A 350 -14.49 21.05 9.76
N MET A 351 -14.52 21.57 8.52
CA MET A 351 -15.56 22.53 8.08
C MET A 351 -16.84 21.86 7.58
N LEU A 352 -16.78 20.58 7.22
CA LEU A 352 -17.93 19.82 6.70
C LEU A 352 -18.37 18.75 7.68
N ASN A 353 -19.67 18.66 7.94
CA ASN A 353 -20.23 17.54 8.69
C ASN A 353 -20.30 16.26 7.82
N GLN A 354 -20.47 15.11 8.45
CA GLN A 354 -20.50 13.81 7.76
C GLN A 354 -21.64 13.71 6.74
N GLY A 355 -22.76 14.38 6.98
CA GLY A 355 -23.88 14.46 6.06
C GLY A 355 -23.52 15.19 4.77
N ALA A 356 -22.88 16.36 4.87
CA ALA A 356 -22.41 17.10 3.70
C ALA A 356 -21.38 16.29 2.89
N ILE A 357 -20.45 15.61 3.56
CA ILE A 357 -19.47 14.73 2.90
C ILE A 357 -20.17 13.59 2.14
N LYS A 358 -21.20 12.97 2.77
CA LYS A 358 -22.01 11.93 2.13
C LYS A 358 -22.73 12.48 0.90
N LEU A 359 -23.37 13.64 1.00
CA LEU A 359 -24.06 14.28 -0.12
C LEU A 359 -23.09 14.62 -1.27
N ILE A 360 -21.90 15.17 -0.96
CA ILE A 360 -20.87 15.41 -1.97
C ILE A 360 -20.52 14.11 -2.72
N THR A 361 -20.40 12.99 -1.99
CA THR A 361 -20.05 11.69 -2.60
C THR A 361 -21.20 11.17 -3.48
N ILE A 362 -22.45 11.38 -3.10
CA ILE A 362 -23.64 11.02 -3.90
C ILE A 362 -23.71 11.88 -5.16
N VAL A 363 -23.55 13.22 -5.05
CA VAL A 363 -23.49 14.12 -6.20
C VAL A 363 -22.36 13.75 -7.16
N ARG A 364 -21.18 13.47 -6.61
CA ARG A 364 -20.03 12.99 -7.36
C ARG A 364 -20.35 11.76 -8.22
N ALA A 365 -21.01 10.77 -7.63
CA ALA A 365 -21.39 9.54 -8.30
C ALA A 365 -22.41 9.81 -9.44
N LEU A 366 -23.43 10.62 -9.15
CA LEU A 366 -24.48 10.98 -10.12
C LEU A 366 -23.96 11.89 -11.24
N ALA A 367 -23.02 12.78 -10.95
CA ALA A 367 -22.41 13.67 -11.93
C ALA A 367 -21.67 12.89 -13.05
N GLN A 368 -21.31 11.62 -12.80
CA GLN A 368 -20.76 10.76 -13.85
C GLN A 368 -21.81 10.25 -14.84
N SER A 369 -23.11 10.49 -14.59
CA SER A 369 -24.23 10.00 -15.39
C SER A 369 -24.20 8.46 -15.55
N PRO A 370 -24.16 7.71 -14.44
CA PRO A 370 -24.06 6.27 -14.50
C PRO A 370 -25.37 5.64 -15.00
N SER A 371 -25.29 4.47 -15.65
CA SER A 371 -26.45 3.62 -15.96
C SER A 371 -26.88 2.77 -14.75
N ILE A 372 -25.95 2.47 -13.85
CA ILE A 372 -26.21 1.73 -12.61
C ILE A 372 -25.59 2.51 -11.44
N LEU A 373 -26.40 2.77 -10.41
CA LEU A 373 -25.97 3.44 -9.19
C LEU A 373 -26.12 2.51 -7.98
N LEU A 374 -25.01 2.26 -7.32
CA LEU A 374 -24.94 1.43 -6.13
C LEU A 374 -24.74 2.34 -4.92
N LEU A 375 -25.70 2.33 -3.99
CA LEU A 375 -25.69 3.15 -2.79
C LEU A 375 -25.63 2.27 -1.55
N ASP A 376 -24.56 2.40 -0.77
CA ASP A 376 -24.35 1.65 0.45
C ASP A 376 -24.58 2.57 1.67
N GLU A 377 -25.64 2.29 2.42
CA GLU A 377 -26.11 3.11 3.56
C GLU A 377 -26.20 4.63 3.23
N PRO A 378 -26.92 5.04 2.18
CA PRO A 378 -26.91 6.43 1.76
C PRO A 378 -27.58 7.39 2.74
N MET A 379 -28.50 6.91 3.60
CA MET A 379 -29.25 7.72 4.56
C MET A 379 -28.49 7.98 5.86
N VAL A 380 -27.45 7.20 6.14
CA VAL A 380 -26.67 7.34 7.37
C VAL A 380 -25.94 8.70 7.37
N SER A 381 -25.98 9.39 8.51
CA SER A 381 -25.44 10.74 8.75
C SER A 381 -26.18 11.89 8.08
N LEU A 382 -27.30 11.65 7.39
CA LEU A 382 -28.15 12.70 6.83
C LEU A 382 -29.20 13.14 7.85
N ASP A 383 -29.51 14.44 7.86
CA ASP A 383 -30.68 14.97 8.56
C ASP A 383 -32.00 14.65 7.80
N ALA A 384 -33.14 14.90 8.44
CA ALA A 384 -34.45 14.53 7.91
C ALA A 384 -34.78 15.25 6.58
N ASP A 385 -34.38 16.52 6.40
CA ASP A 385 -34.58 17.25 5.15
C ASP A 385 -33.75 16.65 4.01
N SER A 386 -32.46 16.40 4.25
CA SER A 386 -31.55 15.75 3.30
C SER A 386 -32.03 14.34 2.94
N GLN A 387 -32.57 13.55 3.89
CA GLN A 387 -33.15 12.24 3.62
C GLN A 387 -34.35 12.34 2.69
N GLN A 388 -35.26 13.28 2.94
CA GLN A 388 -36.46 13.49 2.09
C GLN A 388 -36.05 13.93 0.67
N ARG A 389 -35.05 14.83 0.54
CA ARG A 389 -34.54 15.26 -0.77
C ARG A 389 -33.88 14.12 -1.53
N LEU A 390 -33.14 13.26 -0.84
CA LEU A 390 -32.54 12.08 -1.45
C LEU A 390 -33.59 11.09 -1.91
N LEU A 391 -34.64 10.83 -1.11
CA LEU A 391 -35.78 9.98 -1.52
C LEU A 391 -36.48 10.53 -2.77
N ALA A 392 -36.74 11.84 -2.84
CA ALA A 392 -37.33 12.47 -4.00
C ALA A 392 -36.44 12.33 -5.24
N LEU A 393 -35.12 12.48 -5.10
CA LEU A 393 -34.18 12.29 -6.18
C LEU A 393 -34.13 10.83 -6.66
N LEU A 394 -34.15 9.85 -5.75
CA LEU A 394 -34.18 8.43 -6.09
C LEU A 394 -35.45 8.07 -6.89
N LEU A 395 -36.60 8.65 -6.52
CA LEU A 395 -37.86 8.49 -7.26
C LEU A 395 -37.78 9.11 -8.66
N GLU A 396 -37.14 10.26 -8.82
CA GLU A 396 -36.92 10.90 -10.12
C GLU A 396 -36.01 10.05 -11.03
N LEU A 397 -34.98 9.43 -10.45
CA LEU A 397 -34.02 8.60 -11.19
C LEU A 397 -34.56 7.21 -11.52
N LYS A 398 -35.56 6.74 -10.80
CA LYS A 398 -36.25 5.47 -11.04
C LYS A 398 -36.77 5.39 -12.47
N ASN A 399 -36.63 4.25 -13.12
CA ASN A 399 -36.93 3.97 -14.53
C ASN A 399 -35.93 4.61 -15.55
N HIS A 400 -35.02 5.48 -15.12
CA HIS A 400 -33.98 6.05 -15.98
C HIS A 400 -32.65 5.33 -15.81
N ILE A 401 -32.31 4.96 -14.59
CA ILE A 401 -31.09 4.20 -14.26
C ILE A 401 -31.44 3.08 -13.27
N THR A 402 -30.62 2.04 -13.23
CA THR A 402 -30.77 0.97 -12.25
C THR A 402 -30.20 1.41 -10.91
N LEU A 403 -31.02 1.34 -9.87
CA LEU A 403 -30.65 1.76 -8.51
C LEU A 403 -30.63 0.55 -7.58
N ILE A 404 -29.48 0.28 -6.95
CA ILE A 404 -29.35 -0.77 -5.93
C ILE A 404 -28.91 -0.11 -4.63
N VAL A 405 -29.74 -0.20 -3.60
CA VAL A 405 -29.56 0.50 -2.33
C VAL A 405 -29.51 -0.49 -1.18
N ALA A 406 -28.34 -0.63 -0.55
CA ALA A 406 -28.22 -1.35 0.71
C ALA A 406 -28.66 -0.44 1.86
N SER A 407 -29.76 -0.77 2.52
CA SER A 407 -30.31 0.08 3.59
C SER A 407 -31.32 -0.66 4.45
N TYR A 408 -31.41 -0.24 5.73
CA TYR A 408 -32.50 -0.64 6.63
C TYR A 408 -33.64 0.38 6.72
N PHE A 409 -33.53 1.52 6.05
CA PHE A 409 -34.54 2.56 6.08
C PHE A 409 -35.80 2.10 5.34
N THR A 410 -36.92 2.08 6.06
CA THR A 410 -38.22 1.63 5.56
C THR A 410 -38.75 2.49 4.44
N GLU A 411 -38.38 3.78 4.42
CA GLU A 411 -38.79 4.76 3.42
C GLU A 411 -38.21 4.40 2.04
N ILE A 412 -36.97 3.92 1.97
CA ILE A 412 -36.38 3.44 0.71
C ILE A 412 -37.07 2.17 0.25
N THR A 413 -37.34 1.27 1.20
CA THR A 413 -38.03 0.02 0.89
C THR A 413 -39.42 0.28 0.34
N ALA A 414 -40.13 1.30 0.87
CA ALA A 414 -41.48 1.65 0.41
C ALA A 414 -41.55 2.13 -1.04
N ILE A 415 -40.45 2.78 -1.54
CA ILE A 415 -40.41 3.28 -2.91
C ILE A 415 -39.74 2.30 -3.90
N SER A 416 -39.12 1.20 -3.41
CA SER A 416 -38.44 0.22 -4.23
C SER A 416 -39.42 -0.66 -5.03
N ASP A 417 -38.99 -1.14 -6.21
CA ASP A 417 -39.74 -2.11 -7.01
C ASP A 417 -39.55 -3.51 -6.47
N TYR A 418 -38.33 -3.81 -6.07
CA TYR A 418 -37.93 -5.12 -5.56
C TYR A 418 -37.15 -4.99 -4.27
N ARG A 419 -37.25 -6.03 -3.44
CA ARG A 419 -36.45 -6.20 -2.24
C ARG A 419 -35.63 -7.47 -2.35
N ILE A 420 -34.32 -7.35 -2.12
CA ILE A 420 -33.44 -8.50 -1.94
C ILE A 420 -33.14 -8.62 -0.44
N HIS A 421 -33.43 -9.79 0.13
CA HIS A 421 -33.04 -10.10 1.50
C HIS A 421 -31.96 -11.17 1.50
N ILE A 422 -30.83 -10.88 2.15
CA ILE A 422 -29.72 -11.81 2.29
C ILE A 422 -29.69 -12.32 3.73
N SER A 423 -29.80 -13.66 3.86
CA SER A 423 -29.78 -14.32 5.17
C SER A 423 -28.39 -14.24 5.82
N SER A 424 -28.33 -14.54 7.12
CA SER A 424 -27.03 -14.67 7.84
C SER A 424 -26.14 -15.81 7.27
N GLN A 425 -26.71 -16.72 6.51
CA GLN A 425 -25.98 -17.80 5.82
C GLN A 425 -25.45 -17.39 4.43
N GLY A 426 -25.88 -16.23 3.92
CA GLY A 426 -25.46 -15.71 2.63
C GLY A 426 -26.39 -16.03 1.46
N ASP A 427 -27.51 -16.70 1.71
CA ASP A 427 -28.52 -17.00 0.68
C ASP A 427 -29.36 -15.75 0.44
N ALA A 428 -29.70 -15.46 -0.82
CA ALA A 428 -30.51 -14.29 -1.17
C ALA A 428 -31.87 -14.70 -1.72
N THR A 429 -32.89 -13.95 -1.32
CA THR A 429 -34.25 -14.05 -1.87
C THR A 429 -34.68 -12.69 -2.40
N MET A 430 -35.35 -12.66 -3.54
CA MET A 430 -35.90 -11.45 -4.16
C MET A 430 -37.42 -11.51 -4.17
N SER A 431 -38.05 -10.44 -3.76
CA SER A 431 -39.53 -10.29 -3.77
C SER A 431 -39.91 -8.97 -4.44
N SER A 432 -41.04 -8.96 -5.15
CA SER A 432 -41.64 -7.73 -5.64
C SER A 432 -42.34 -6.97 -4.51
N ASN A 433 -42.29 -5.64 -4.50
CA ASN A 433 -42.91 -4.82 -3.44
C ASN A 433 -44.45 -4.81 -3.47
N GLY A 434 -45.06 -5.48 -4.47
CA GLY A 434 -46.51 -5.64 -4.60
C GLY A 434 -47.09 -6.97 -4.03
N GLU A 435 -46.22 -7.87 -3.49
CA GLU A 435 -46.60 -9.20 -3.01
C GLU A 435 -46.57 -9.34 -1.48
N LEU A 436 -46.51 -8.22 -0.73
CA LEU A 436 -46.56 -8.18 0.74
C LEU A 436 -47.87 -7.68 1.26
#